data_065b6e893d3928bcba4ca5271a26c180
#
_entry.id   065b6e893d3928bcba4ca5271a26c180
#
_cell.length_a   1.000
_cell.length_b   1.000
_cell.length_c   1.000
_cell.angle_alpha   90.00
_cell.angle_beta   90.00
_cell.angle_gamma   90.00
#
_symmetry.space_group_name_H-M   'P 1'
#
loop_
_entity.id
_entity.type
_entity.pdbx_description
1 polymer ?
#
loop_
_entity_poly.entity_id
_entity_poly.type
_entity_poly.pdbx_seq_one_letter_code
_entity_poly.pdbx_strand_id
1 'polypeptide(L)'
;IKFEGVPGDDIISMGDCLEKMGVKIEKLTERWIVTPPKNRLIAPKETIFCGNSGTVARIMMAMVANFDSEVTIDGDLSLRKRNNSTLASCLRELGCKVSSNGFPCTVKGPIKPKDIEIDASKSSQPISALILSSSDFDGTMKLTIKGKEISRGYLQLTTKLAKRWGLKGDFENNSILLSSWKVVTPKIVKIPSEMSLYPMAILLDNLHEDLQVEIEEQDIDGLLMTTLEVLENPDINRINLRDASDIITPAAALMAISDGGGIFGAAHTKGKESDRIKR
;
A
#
# COMPACT_ATOMS: atom_id res chain seq x y z
N ILE A 1 -14.59 15.61 -0.71
CA ILE A 1 -13.94 15.00 -1.89
C ILE A 1 -14.85 13.91 -2.39
N LYS A 2 -15.05 13.83 -3.70
CA LYS A 2 -15.75 12.71 -4.35
C LYS A 2 -14.71 11.76 -4.93
N PHE A 3 -14.84 10.48 -4.61
CA PHE A 3 -14.07 9.42 -5.25
C PHE A 3 -15.03 8.62 -6.12
N GLU A 4 -14.73 8.48 -7.40
CA GLU A 4 -15.52 7.74 -8.38
C GLU A 4 -14.79 6.43 -8.70
N GLY A 5 -15.50 5.31 -8.64
CA GLY A 5 -15.02 3.95 -8.85
C GLY A 5 -15.68 2.96 -7.88
N VAL A 6 -15.55 1.68 -8.17
CA VAL A 6 -16.08 0.60 -7.32
C VAL A 6 -15.02 0.24 -6.28
N PRO A 7 -15.31 0.35 -4.97
CA PRO A 7 -14.32 0.04 -3.93
C PRO A 7 -14.13 -1.46 -3.75
N GLY A 8 -12.87 -1.91 -3.69
CA GLY A 8 -12.51 -3.24 -3.20
C GLY A 8 -12.47 -3.30 -1.67
N ASP A 9 -12.31 -4.50 -1.10
CA ASP A 9 -12.35 -4.77 0.35
C ASP A 9 -11.35 -3.94 1.15
N ASP A 10 -10.15 -3.70 0.61
CA ASP A 10 -9.14 -2.85 1.26
C ASP A 10 -9.61 -1.41 1.39
N ILE A 11 -10.30 -0.89 0.37
CA ILE A 11 -10.85 0.47 0.39
C ILE A 11 -12.01 0.58 1.38
N ILE A 12 -12.87 -0.46 1.44
CA ILE A 12 -13.96 -0.53 2.42
C ILE A 12 -13.39 -0.53 3.83
N SER A 13 -12.40 -1.39 4.10
CA SER A 13 -11.71 -1.45 5.40
C SER A 13 -11.04 -0.13 5.77
N MET A 14 -10.41 0.56 4.81
CA MET A 14 -9.82 1.89 5.03
C MET A 14 -10.90 2.91 5.39
N GLY A 15 -12.04 2.90 4.69
CA GLY A 15 -13.16 3.79 4.98
C GLY A 15 -13.68 3.61 6.40
N ASP A 16 -13.91 2.37 6.81
CA ASP A 16 -14.39 2.04 8.16
C ASP A 16 -13.41 2.49 9.26
N CYS A 17 -12.10 2.33 9.00
CA CYS A 17 -11.07 2.84 9.90
C CYS A 17 -11.10 4.37 10.02
N LEU A 18 -11.22 5.08 8.90
CA LEU A 18 -11.27 6.54 8.87
C LEU A 18 -12.53 7.11 9.52
N GLU A 19 -13.68 6.43 9.38
CA GLU A 19 -14.93 6.82 10.05
C GLU A 19 -14.77 6.80 11.58
N LYS A 20 -14.04 5.82 12.14
CA LYS A 20 -13.69 5.78 13.57
C LYS A 20 -12.77 6.92 13.99
N MET A 21 -12.05 7.51 13.04
CA MET A 21 -11.19 8.68 13.27
C MET A 21 -11.91 10.02 13.02
N GLY A 22 -13.24 10.00 12.84
CA GLY A 22 -14.08 11.19 12.69
C GLY A 22 -14.27 11.68 11.26
N VAL A 23 -13.83 10.92 10.27
CA VAL A 23 -14.14 11.20 8.87
C VAL A 23 -15.58 10.78 8.59
N LYS A 24 -16.34 11.61 7.88
CA LYS A 24 -17.67 11.24 7.40
C LYS A 24 -17.55 10.71 5.98
N ILE A 25 -18.07 9.50 5.72
CA ILE A 25 -18.05 8.86 4.40
C ILE A 25 -19.48 8.49 4.00
N GLU A 26 -19.97 9.07 2.91
CA GLU A 26 -21.20 8.68 2.26
C GLU A 26 -20.87 7.67 1.15
N LYS A 27 -21.22 6.41 1.39
CA LYS A 27 -20.90 5.27 0.50
C LYS A 27 -22.06 5.07 -0.48
N LEU A 28 -21.90 5.56 -1.71
CA LEU A 28 -22.83 5.33 -2.82
C LEU A 28 -22.24 4.25 -3.73
N THR A 29 -23.07 3.62 -4.57
CA THR A 29 -22.68 2.45 -5.38
C THR A 29 -21.44 2.69 -6.25
N GLU A 30 -21.34 3.83 -6.93
CA GLU A 30 -20.25 4.13 -7.85
C GLU A 30 -19.34 5.28 -7.39
N ARG A 31 -19.59 5.82 -6.20
CA ARG A 31 -18.81 6.93 -5.68
C ARG A 31 -18.91 7.03 -4.17
N TRP A 32 -17.84 7.51 -3.55
CA TRP A 32 -17.84 7.88 -2.14
C TRP A 32 -17.64 9.38 -1.97
N ILE A 33 -18.33 9.98 -1.01
CA ILE A 33 -18.14 11.37 -0.62
C ILE A 33 -17.46 11.38 0.74
N VAL A 34 -16.19 11.78 0.75
CA VAL A 34 -15.37 11.81 1.97
C VAL A 34 -15.27 13.25 2.48
N THR A 35 -15.72 13.46 3.69
CA THR A 35 -15.66 14.75 4.38
C THR A 35 -14.78 14.61 5.62
N PRO A 36 -13.58 15.22 5.62
CA PRO A 36 -12.71 15.18 6.79
C PRO A 36 -13.32 15.97 7.95
N PRO A 37 -12.94 15.71 9.21
CA PRO A 37 -13.33 16.52 10.33
C PRO A 37 -12.78 17.95 10.19
N LYS A 38 -13.47 18.93 10.79
CA LYS A 38 -13.10 20.36 10.65
C LYS A 38 -11.70 20.69 11.16
N ASN A 39 -11.24 20.01 12.19
CA ASN A 39 -9.95 20.29 12.83
C ASN A 39 -8.93 19.18 12.50
N ARG A 40 -8.94 18.12 13.27
CA ARG A 40 -7.99 17.00 13.20
C ARG A 40 -8.75 15.67 13.20
N LEU A 41 -8.11 14.63 12.72
CA LEU A 41 -8.52 13.27 13.01
C LEU A 41 -8.51 13.06 14.53
N ILE A 42 -9.41 12.24 15.02
CA ILE A 42 -9.53 11.91 16.44
C ILE A 42 -9.01 10.51 16.71
N ALA A 43 -8.42 10.31 17.87
CA ALA A 43 -8.01 8.98 18.30
C ALA A 43 -9.26 8.12 18.54
N PRO A 44 -9.40 6.98 17.84
CA PRO A 44 -10.56 6.11 18.03
C PRO A 44 -10.51 5.46 19.42
N LYS A 45 -11.68 5.32 20.02
CA LYS A 45 -11.85 4.63 21.32
C LYS A 45 -11.95 3.11 21.16
N GLU A 46 -12.41 2.69 20.00
CA GLU A 46 -12.58 1.28 19.65
C GLU A 46 -11.40 0.76 18.85
N THR A 47 -11.23 -0.55 18.88
CA THR A 47 -10.25 -1.22 18.02
C THR A 47 -10.50 -0.89 16.54
N ILE A 48 -9.44 -0.49 15.84
CA ILE A 48 -9.44 -0.36 14.39
C ILE A 48 -9.31 -1.76 13.79
N PHE A 49 -10.31 -2.20 13.06
CA PHE A 49 -10.31 -3.49 12.39
C PHE A 49 -10.03 -3.32 10.90
N CYS A 50 -8.90 -3.85 10.43
CA CYS A 50 -8.36 -3.64 9.08
C CYS A 50 -8.67 -4.80 8.11
N GLY A 51 -9.59 -5.71 8.46
CA GLY A 51 -9.86 -6.89 7.65
C GLY A 51 -8.60 -7.74 7.48
N ASN A 52 -8.34 -8.16 6.24
CA ASN A 52 -7.10 -8.86 5.90
C ASN A 52 -6.04 -7.94 5.28
N SER A 53 -6.28 -6.63 5.23
CA SER A 53 -5.42 -5.67 4.52
C SER A 53 -4.17 -5.30 5.31
N GLY A 54 -3.02 -5.79 4.85
CA GLY A 54 -1.72 -5.39 5.40
C GLY A 54 -1.37 -3.93 5.11
N THR A 55 -1.87 -3.38 4.01
CA THR A 55 -1.67 -1.98 3.63
C THR A 55 -2.44 -1.06 4.57
N VAL A 56 -3.73 -1.31 4.76
CA VAL A 56 -4.59 -0.55 5.69
C VAL A 56 -4.01 -0.59 7.09
N ALA A 57 -3.67 -1.78 7.59
CA ALA A 57 -3.15 -1.93 8.95
C ALA A 57 -1.86 -1.13 9.19
N ARG A 58 -0.92 -1.11 8.23
CA ARG A 58 0.33 -0.35 8.36
C ARG A 58 0.11 1.16 8.26
N ILE A 59 -0.75 1.60 7.34
CA ILE A 59 -1.11 3.02 7.24
C ILE A 59 -1.78 3.47 8.54
N MET A 60 -2.78 2.74 9.03
CA MET A 60 -3.45 3.06 10.29
C MET A 60 -2.49 3.08 11.46
N MET A 61 -1.57 2.11 11.54
CA MET A 61 -0.58 2.06 12.61
C MET A 61 0.31 3.30 12.65
N ALA A 62 0.75 3.81 11.49
CA ALA A 62 1.54 5.03 11.40
C ALA A 62 0.68 6.29 11.68
N MET A 63 -0.57 6.32 11.22
CA MET A 63 -1.47 7.45 11.48
C MET A 63 -1.82 7.59 12.95
N VAL A 64 -2.19 6.49 13.64
CA VAL A 64 -2.53 6.55 15.06
C VAL A 64 -1.32 6.82 15.95
N ALA A 65 -0.12 6.57 15.45
CA ALA A 65 1.12 6.90 16.14
C ALA A 65 1.33 8.42 16.32
N ASN A 66 0.52 9.27 15.68
CA ASN A 66 0.51 10.71 15.94
C ASN A 66 -0.33 11.11 17.16
N PHE A 67 -1.10 10.19 17.76
CA PHE A 67 -1.93 10.49 18.93
C PHE A 67 -1.23 10.14 20.26
N ASP A 68 -1.42 10.96 21.27
CA ASP A 68 -1.04 10.64 22.67
C ASP A 68 -2.10 9.78 23.38
N SER A 69 -2.71 8.86 22.64
CA SER A 69 -3.72 7.93 23.15
C SER A 69 -3.39 6.53 22.68
N GLU A 70 -3.74 5.54 23.47
CA GLU A 70 -3.59 4.14 23.07
C GLU A 70 -4.68 3.75 22.08
N VAL A 71 -4.28 3.25 20.92
CA VAL A 71 -5.18 2.75 19.88
C VAL A 71 -4.77 1.32 19.53
N THR A 72 -5.73 0.42 19.56
CA THR A 72 -5.54 -0.98 19.15
C THR A 72 -5.91 -1.15 17.69
N ILE A 73 -5.03 -1.81 16.94
CA ILE A 73 -5.20 -2.17 15.54
C ILE A 73 -5.24 -3.69 15.46
N ASP A 74 -6.20 -4.22 14.74
CA ASP A 74 -6.40 -5.65 14.56
C ASP A 74 -6.94 -5.97 13.16
N GLY A 75 -7.09 -7.23 12.86
CA GLY A 75 -7.69 -7.74 11.64
C GLY A 75 -8.06 -9.21 11.75
N ASP A 76 -8.30 -9.83 10.63
CA ASP A 76 -8.66 -11.24 10.56
C ASP A 76 -7.46 -12.17 10.88
N LEU A 77 -7.72 -13.47 10.86
CA LEU A 77 -6.70 -14.50 11.13
C LEU A 77 -5.55 -14.47 10.12
N SER A 78 -5.77 -13.99 8.90
CA SER A 78 -4.73 -13.85 7.88
C SER A 78 -3.80 -12.68 8.23
N LEU A 79 -4.36 -11.52 8.58
CA LEU A 79 -3.59 -10.35 8.99
C LEU A 79 -2.77 -10.62 10.25
N ARG A 80 -3.34 -11.29 11.24
CA ARG A 80 -2.66 -11.65 12.50
C ARG A 80 -1.42 -12.52 12.33
N LYS A 81 -1.32 -13.26 11.21
CA LYS A 81 -0.14 -14.08 10.87
C LYS A 81 0.99 -13.27 10.23
N ARG A 82 0.74 -12.02 9.82
CA ARG A 82 1.73 -11.21 9.09
C ARG A 82 2.69 -10.51 10.05
N ASN A 83 3.96 -10.51 9.64
CA ASN A 83 4.99 -9.77 10.36
C ASN A 83 4.91 -8.27 10.06
N ASN A 84 5.01 -7.46 11.10
CA ASN A 84 5.02 -6.01 11.02
C ASN A 84 6.21 -5.38 11.78
N SER A 85 7.25 -6.17 12.03
CA SER A 85 8.40 -5.77 12.85
C SER A 85 9.11 -4.52 12.37
N THR A 86 9.24 -4.33 11.06
CA THR A 86 9.92 -3.17 10.48
C THR A 86 9.24 -1.86 10.91
N LEU A 87 7.93 -1.72 10.70
CA LEU A 87 7.21 -0.52 11.11
C LEU A 87 7.15 -0.38 12.64
N ALA A 88 6.90 -1.48 13.36
CA ALA A 88 6.86 -1.48 14.81
C ALA A 88 8.19 -0.99 15.41
N SER A 89 9.33 -1.43 14.88
CA SER A 89 10.66 -0.99 15.32
C SER A 89 10.89 0.49 15.02
N CYS A 90 10.55 0.96 13.82
CA CYS A 90 10.65 2.37 13.46
C CYS A 90 9.80 3.26 14.39
N LEU A 91 8.56 2.88 14.68
CA LEU A 91 7.70 3.65 15.57
C LEU A 91 8.23 3.68 17.01
N ARG A 92 8.77 2.57 17.52
CA ARG A 92 9.44 2.57 18.85
C ARG A 92 10.66 3.45 18.85
N GLU A 93 11.47 3.41 17.80
CA GLU A 93 12.61 4.30 17.64
C GLU A 93 12.19 5.77 17.61
N LEU A 94 11.05 6.09 16.99
CA LEU A 94 10.44 7.42 16.99
C LEU A 94 9.71 7.79 18.30
N GLY A 95 9.90 7.00 19.36
CA GLY A 95 9.39 7.29 20.70
C GLY A 95 8.00 6.79 21.03
N CYS A 96 7.35 6.06 20.11
CA CYS A 96 6.04 5.48 20.34
C CYS A 96 6.11 4.20 21.19
N LYS A 97 5.05 3.95 21.97
CA LYS A 97 4.84 2.63 22.58
C LYS A 97 4.10 1.72 21.59
N VAL A 98 4.68 0.57 21.28
CA VAL A 98 4.11 -0.41 20.35
C VAL A 98 4.16 -1.79 21.00
N SER A 99 3.00 -2.38 21.26
CA SER A 99 2.88 -3.59 22.09
C SER A 99 3.36 -4.87 21.42
N SER A 100 3.31 -4.96 20.09
CA SER A 100 3.60 -6.18 19.33
C SER A 100 4.27 -5.89 17.99
N ASN A 101 4.93 -6.89 17.42
CA ASN A 101 5.41 -6.89 16.04
C ASN A 101 4.42 -7.52 15.05
N GLY A 102 3.27 -7.95 15.51
CA GLY A 102 2.15 -8.49 14.72
C GLY A 102 0.85 -7.83 15.14
N PHE A 103 -0.27 -8.43 14.80
CA PHE A 103 -1.61 -7.98 15.17
C PHE A 103 -2.30 -9.03 16.06
N PRO A 104 -3.15 -8.62 17.03
CA PRO A 104 -3.46 -7.25 17.39
C PRO A 104 -2.26 -6.48 17.95
N CYS A 105 -2.23 -5.16 17.72
CA CYS A 105 -1.15 -4.29 18.16
C CYS A 105 -1.72 -2.99 18.73
N THR A 106 -1.29 -2.60 19.93
CA THR A 106 -1.61 -1.30 20.52
C THR A 106 -0.47 -0.32 20.26
N VAL A 107 -0.81 0.85 19.77
CA VAL A 107 0.13 1.95 19.48
C VAL A 107 -0.25 3.18 20.29
N LYS A 108 0.73 3.82 20.90
CA LYS A 108 0.60 5.13 21.56
C LYS A 108 1.77 6.00 21.14
N GLY A 109 1.47 7.16 20.57
CA GLY A 109 2.43 8.21 20.23
C GLY A 109 2.49 9.31 21.29
N PRO A 110 2.79 10.56 20.92
CA PRO A 110 3.02 10.97 19.53
C PRO A 110 4.40 10.57 18.99
N ILE A 111 4.49 10.46 17.67
CA ILE A 111 5.79 10.35 16.96
C ILE A 111 6.65 11.56 17.36
N LYS A 112 7.92 11.29 17.69
CA LYS A 112 8.97 12.29 17.88
C LYS A 112 9.91 12.23 16.69
N PRO A 113 9.74 13.12 15.69
CA PRO A 113 10.54 13.09 14.48
C PRO A 113 12.02 13.19 14.77
N LYS A 114 12.80 12.28 14.25
CA LYS A 114 14.26 12.25 14.22
C LYS A 114 14.72 11.42 13.03
N ASP A 115 15.96 11.58 12.63
CA ASP A 115 16.52 10.80 11.53
C ASP A 115 16.56 9.32 11.88
N ILE A 116 16.03 8.49 10.98
CA ILE A 116 16.01 7.03 11.12
C ILE A 116 16.36 6.33 9.80
N GLU A 117 16.76 5.08 9.92
CA GLU A 117 16.98 4.18 8.81
C GLU A 117 15.89 3.08 8.77
N ILE A 118 15.44 2.73 7.58
CA ILE A 118 14.44 1.70 7.39
C ILE A 118 14.88 0.68 6.34
N ASP A 119 14.75 -0.60 6.66
CA ASP A 119 15.03 -1.69 5.71
C ASP A 119 13.82 -1.96 4.81
N ALA A 120 13.97 -1.68 3.51
CA ALA A 120 12.97 -1.91 2.47
C ALA A 120 13.05 -3.28 1.81
N SER A 121 13.93 -4.16 2.27
CA SER A 121 14.18 -5.46 1.62
C SER A 121 13.02 -6.47 1.73
N LYS A 122 12.05 -6.20 2.60
CA LYS A 122 10.87 -7.06 2.80
C LYS A 122 9.56 -6.43 2.34
N SER A 123 9.44 -5.10 2.41
CA SER A 123 8.22 -4.38 2.04
C SER A 123 8.47 -2.88 1.96
N SER A 124 7.88 -2.21 0.98
CA SER A 124 7.83 -0.75 0.88
C SER A 124 6.69 -0.11 1.70
N GLN A 125 5.72 -0.90 2.16
CA GLN A 125 4.54 -0.40 2.87
C GLN A 125 4.84 0.39 4.15
N PRO A 126 5.84 0.02 5.00
CA PRO A 126 6.21 0.83 6.17
C PRO A 126 6.66 2.24 5.79
N ILE A 127 7.38 2.39 4.68
CA ILE A 127 7.83 3.70 4.17
C ILE A 127 6.63 4.51 3.70
N SER A 128 5.75 3.92 2.90
CA SER A 128 4.50 4.56 2.46
C SER A 128 3.64 5.02 3.63
N ALA A 129 3.53 4.20 4.68
CA ALA A 129 2.78 4.54 5.88
C ALA A 129 3.37 5.76 6.61
N LEU A 130 4.71 5.83 6.76
CA LEU A 130 5.37 6.99 7.38
C LEU A 130 5.24 8.25 6.52
N ILE A 131 5.34 8.14 5.19
CA ILE A 131 5.12 9.28 4.28
C ILE A 131 3.71 9.85 4.47
N LEU A 132 2.68 8.99 4.48
CA LEU A 132 1.30 9.44 4.61
C LEU A 132 1.00 10.04 5.99
N SER A 133 1.57 9.47 7.06
CA SER A 133 1.38 9.96 8.42
C SER A 133 2.15 11.25 8.73
N SER A 134 3.14 11.60 7.90
CA SER A 134 4.00 12.77 8.13
C SER A 134 3.28 14.12 8.03
N SER A 135 2.08 14.16 7.46
CA SER A 135 1.24 15.37 7.44
C SER A 135 1.00 15.97 8.85
N ASP A 136 0.99 15.12 9.88
CA ASP A 136 0.75 15.49 11.27
C ASP A 136 2.02 15.51 12.14
N PHE A 137 3.21 15.45 11.56
CA PHE A 137 4.46 15.47 12.33
C PHE A 137 4.72 16.84 12.98
N ASP A 138 5.17 16.81 14.22
CA ASP A 138 5.70 17.98 14.93
C ASP A 138 7.23 17.99 14.82
N GLY A 139 7.73 18.44 13.68
CA GLY A 139 9.16 18.48 13.35
C GLY A 139 9.49 17.85 12.01
N THR A 140 10.79 17.66 11.80
CA THR A 140 11.36 17.14 10.57
C THR A 140 12.13 15.85 10.82
N MET A 141 12.04 14.90 9.89
CA MET A 141 12.68 13.60 9.94
C MET A 141 13.30 13.26 8.58
N LYS A 142 14.56 12.89 8.56
CA LYS A 142 15.18 12.25 7.41
C LYS A 142 14.99 10.75 7.51
N LEU A 143 14.23 10.19 6.58
CA LEU A 143 14.05 8.75 6.45
C LEU A 143 15.01 8.21 5.40
N THR A 144 15.99 7.42 5.81
CA THR A 144 16.99 6.79 4.92
C THR A 144 16.58 5.33 4.65
N ILE A 145 16.47 4.98 3.38
CA ILE A 145 16.06 3.64 2.94
C ILE A 145 17.31 2.79 2.76
N LYS A 146 17.33 1.66 3.47
CA LYS A 146 18.38 0.64 3.37
C LYS A 146 17.89 -0.62 2.69
N GLY A 147 18.87 -1.43 2.26
CA GLY A 147 18.58 -2.69 1.60
C GLY A 147 18.19 -2.52 0.13
N LYS A 148 17.99 -3.66 -0.51
CA LYS A 148 17.54 -3.68 -1.89
C LYS A 148 16.02 -3.60 -1.90
N GLU A 149 15.49 -2.45 -2.27
CA GLU A 149 14.03 -2.21 -2.32
C GLU A 149 13.29 -3.29 -3.11
N ILE A 150 12.12 -3.65 -2.60
CA ILE A 150 11.12 -4.45 -3.31
C ILE A 150 9.84 -3.65 -3.45
N SER A 151 9.05 -3.95 -4.46
CA SER A 151 7.78 -3.25 -4.73
C SER A 151 7.96 -1.72 -4.85
N ARG A 152 9.04 -1.30 -5.52
CA ARG A 152 9.43 0.10 -5.69
C ARG A 152 8.34 0.94 -6.35
N GLY A 153 7.59 0.35 -7.29
CA GLY A 153 6.47 1.02 -7.96
C GLY A 153 5.41 1.55 -6.99
N TYR A 154 5.06 0.79 -5.96
CA TYR A 154 4.09 1.24 -4.95
C TYR A 154 4.61 2.40 -4.08
N LEU A 155 5.91 2.43 -3.79
CA LEU A 155 6.52 3.57 -3.09
C LEU A 155 6.53 4.81 -3.97
N GLN A 156 6.85 4.65 -5.26
CA GLN A 156 6.80 5.74 -6.25
C GLN A 156 5.37 6.27 -6.39
N LEU A 157 4.36 5.39 -6.48
CA LEU A 157 2.95 5.78 -6.53
C LEU A 157 2.56 6.57 -5.28
N THR A 158 2.89 6.09 -4.08
CA THR A 158 2.62 6.81 -2.82
C THR A 158 3.25 8.20 -2.83
N THR A 159 4.51 8.29 -3.22
CA THR A 159 5.24 9.58 -3.26
C THR A 159 4.65 10.53 -4.30
N LYS A 160 4.34 10.03 -5.51
CA LYS A 160 3.71 10.80 -6.59
C LYS A 160 2.36 11.38 -6.13
N LEU A 161 1.51 10.56 -5.52
CA LEU A 161 0.21 11.00 -5.01
C LEU A 161 0.36 11.98 -3.83
N ALA A 162 1.22 11.70 -2.87
CA ALA A 162 1.45 12.60 -1.74
C ALA A 162 1.97 13.97 -2.21
N LYS A 163 2.91 14.01 -3.16
CA LYS A 163 3.40 15.25 -3.78
C LYS A 163 2.30 16.00 -4.50
N ARG A 164 1.50 15.31 -5.31
CA ARG A 164 0.35 15.90 -5.99
C ARG A 164 -0.62 16.58 -5.03
N TRP A 165 -0.70 16.08 -3.80
CA TRP A 165 -1.62 16.56 -2.77
C TRP A 165 -0.96 17.38 -1.67
N GLY A 166 0.29 17.81 -1.84
CA GLY A 166 0.89 18.83 -1.00
C GLY A 166 2.16 18.45 -0.27
N LEU A 167 2.60 17.20 -0.31
CA LEU A 167 3.90 16.80 0.26
C LEU A 167 5.02 17.57 -0.47
N LYS A 168 5.86 18.22 0.32
CA LYS A 168 7.09 18.87 -0.16
C LYS A 168 8.27 17.98 0.20
N GLY A 169 9.13 17.74 -0.74
CA GLY A 169 10.33 16.94 -0.56
C GLY A 169 10.51 15.90 -1.68
N ASP A 170 11.74 15.61 -1.96
CA ASP A 170 12.16 14.64 -2.97
C ASP A 170 12.94 13.51 -2.34
N PHE A 171 12.96 12.36 -3.02
CA PHE A 171 13.92 11.32 -2.72
C PHE A 171 15.30 11.72 -3.26
N GLU A 172 16.25 11.87 -2.35
CA GLU A 172 17.64 12.15 -2.67
C GLU A 172 18.52 11.05 -2.04
N ASN A 173 19.34 10.41 -2.84
CA ASN A 173 20.31 9.40 -2.37
C ASN A 173 19.67 8.34 -1.42
N ASN A 174 18.54 7.75 -1.82
CA ASN A 174 17.77 6.79 -1.04
C ASN A 174 17.26 7.35 0.31
N SER A 175 17.05 8.64 0.41
CA SER A 175 16.42 9.25 1.58
C SER A 175 15.33 10.24 1.19
N ILE A 176 14.38 10.46 2.09
CA ILE A 176 13.35 11.49 1.96
C ILE A 176 13.29 12.30 3.25
N LEU A 177 13.20 13.61 3.11
CA LEU A 177 12.94 14.51 4.22
C LEU A 177 11.44 14.65 4.43
N LEU A 178 10.95 14.21 5.58
CA LEU A 178 9.54 14.26 5.96
C LEU A 178 9.34 15.34 7.02
N SER A 179 8.34 16.18 6.82
CA SER A 179 7.89 17.20 7.78
C SER A 179 6.38 17.34 7.65
N SER A 180 5.74 18.10 8.52
CA SER A 180 4.31 18.37 8.35
C SER A 180 4.00 19.04 7.01
N TRP A 181 2.88 18.69 6.43
CA TRP A 181 2.42 19.26 5.18
C TRP A 181 0.90 19.35 5.13
N LYS A 182 0.42 20.40 4.49
CA LYS A 182 -1.02 20.60 4.33
C LYS A 182 -1.52 19.80 3.14
N VAL A 183 -2.45 18.90 3.40
CA VAL A 183 -3.11 18.14 2.34
C VAL A 183 -4.01 19.05 1.53
N VAL A 184 -3.77 19.13 0.22
CA VAL A 184 -4.56 19.88 -0.75
C VAL A 184 -5.13 18.91 -1.76
N THR A 185 -6.42 18.65 -1.67
CA THR A 185 -7.09 17.66 -2.52
C THR A 185 -7.98 18.32 -3.57
N PRO A 186 -8.16 17.74 -4.75
CA PRO A 186 -9.17 18.14 -5.69
C PRO A 186 -10.57 17.84 -5.13
N LYS A 187 -11.60 18.49 -5.69
CA LYS A 187 -12.98 18.23 -5.29
C LYS A 187 -13.46 16.83 -5.70
N ILE A 188 -12.94 16.32 -6.81
CA ILE A 188 -13.28 15.03 -7.41
C ILE A 188 -11.99 14.29 -7.70
N VAL A 189 -11.94 13.03 -7.34
CA VAL A 189 -10.86 12.09 -7.67
C VAL A 189 -11.50 10.92 -8.41
N LYS A 190 -11.18 10.76 -9.69
CA LYS A 190 -11.52 9.55 -10.44
C LYS A 190 -10.46 8.50 -10.10
N ILE A 191 -10.89 7.36 -9.57
CA ILE A 191 -10.01 6.22 -9.30
C ILE A 191 -9.90 5.45 -10.61
N PRO A 192 -8.68 5.23 -11.12
CA PRO A 192 -8.50 4.43 -12.33
C PRO A 192 -8.85 2.98 -12.06
N SER A 193 -9.12 2.22 -13.11
CA SER A 193 -9.35 0.77 -13.03
C SER A 193 -8.13 0.06 -12.44
N GLU A 194 -8.35 -1.09 -11.80
CA GLU A 194 -7.30 -1.87 -11.13
C GLU A 194 -6.43 -2.59 -12.19
N MET A 195 -5.35 -1.95 -12.58
CA MET A 195 -4.46 -2.43 -13.64
C MET A 195 -3.62 -3.64 -13.23
N SER A 196 -3.51 -3.98 -11.95
CA SER A 196 -2.87 -5.23 -11.52
C SER A 196 -3.67 -6.47 -11.92
N LEU A 197 -4.93 -6.32 -12.32
CA LEU A 197 -5.77 -7.38 -12.88
C LEU A 197 -5.59 -7.56 -14.40
N TYR A 198 -4.94 -6.63 -15.08
CA TYR A 198 -4.71 -6.69 -16.52
C TYR A 198 -4.06 -8.01 -17.00
N PRO A 199 -3.06 -8.58 -16.30
CA PRO A 199 -2.50 -9.87 -16.63
C PRO A 199 -3.51 -11.02 -16.61
N MET A 200 -4.54 -10.93 -15.80
CA MET A 200 -5.63 -11.92 -15.79
C MET A 200 -6.51 -11.78 -17.05
N ALA A 201 -6.74 -10.55 -17.50
CA ALA A 201 -7.45 -10.29 -18.74
C ALA A 201 -6.69 -10.87 -19.95
N ILE A 202 -5.38 -10.63 -20.05
CA ILE A 202 -4.52 -11.24 -21.09
C ILE A 202 -4.56 -12.76 -21.02
N LEU A 203 -4.50 -13.35 -19.82
CA LEU A 203 -4.60 -14.80 -19.66
C LEU A 203 -5.93 -15.35 -20.20
N LEU A 204 -7.04 -14.67 -19.90
CA LEU A 204 -8.36 -15.07 -20.39
C LEU A 204 -8.46 -14.94 -21.92
N ASP A 205 -7.95 -13.87 -22.49
CA ASP A 205 -7.91 -13.65 -23.94
C ASP A 205 -7.10 -14.74 -24.66
N ASN A 206 -5.95 -15.14 -24.11
CA ASN A 206 -5.14 -16.23 -24.64
C ASN A 206 -5.77 -17.63 -24.50
N LEU A 207 -6.66 -17.82 -23.53
CA LEU A 207 -7.33 -19.11 -23.30
C LEU A 207 -8.64 -19.28 -24.10
N HIS A 208 -9.23 -18.19 -24.56
CA HIS A 208 -10.55 -18.17 -25.18
C HIS A 208 -10.55 -17.31 -26.45
N GLU A 209 -10.55 -17.95 -27.61
CA GLU A 209 -10.54 -17.28 -28.94
C GLU A 209 -11.75 -16.36 -29.18
N ASP A 210 -12.87 -16.64 -28.52
CA ASP A 210 -14.14 -15.89 -28.66
C ASP A 210 -14.32 -14.77 -27.62
N LEU A 211 -13.34 -14.55 -26.74
CA LEU A 211 -13.45 -13.58 -25.64
C LEU A 211 -12.63 -12.33 -25.95
N GLN A 212 -13.31 -11.20 -26.11
CA GLN A 212 -12.65 -9.89 -26.20
C GLN A 212 -12.77 -9.18 -24.85
N VAL A 213 -11.63 -8.90 -24.22
CA VAL A 213 -11.59 -8.12 -22.99
C VAL A 213 -11.34 -6.67 -23.33
N GLU A 214 -12.39 -5.84 -23.18
CA GLU A 214 -12.25 -4.39 -23.33
C GLU A 214 -11.54 -3.80 -22.11
N ILE A 215 -10.44 -3.11 -22.35
CA ILE A 215 -9.68 -2.40 -21.32
C ILE A 215 -9.68 -0.94 -21.69
N GLU A 216 -10.18 -0.08 -20.75
CA GLU A 216 -10.09 1.36 -20.92
C GLU A 216 -8.61 1.77 -20.98
N GLU A 217 -8.22 2.52 -22.03
CA GLU A 217 -6.92 3.16 -22.10
C GLU A 217 -6.73 4.08 -20.90
N GLN A 218 -5.69 3.83 -20.14
CA GLN A 218 -5.33 4.63 -18.98
C GLN A 218 -3.85 5.02 -19.05
N ASP A 219 -3.47 6.07 -18.31
CA ASP A 219 -2.07 6.38 -18.05
C ASP A 219 -1.40 5.18 -17.38
N ILE A 220 -0.69 4.41 -18.17
CA ILE A 220 0.05 3.23 -17.74
C ILE A 220 1.22 3.70 -16.89
N ASP A 221 1.21 3.42 -15.60
CA ASP A 221 2.38 3.71 -14.78
C ASP A 221 3.48 2.65 -14.99
N GLY A 222 4.72 2.98 -14.56
CA GLY A 222 5.88 2.14 -14.82
C GLY A 222 5.80 0.72 -14.24
N LEU A 223 4.94 0.47 -13.24
CA LEU A 223 4.72 -0.86 -12.67
C LEU A 223 4.00 -1.77 -13.67
N LEU A 224 3.02 -1.22 -14.37
CA LEU A 224 2.27 -1.94 -15.38
C LEU A 224 3.10 -2.17 -16.66
N MET A 225 3.89 -1.19 -17.09
CA MET A 225 4.76 -1.34 -18.27
C MET A 225 5.69 -2.55 -18.13
N THR A 226 6.37 -2.68 -17.00
CA THR A 226 7.23 -3.86 -16.73
C THR A 226 6.45 -5.17 -16.77
N THR A 227 5.17 -5.12 -16.37
CA THR A 227 4.28 -6.29 -16.41
C THR A 227 3.89 -6.65 -17.83
N LEU A 228 3.53 -5.67 -18.65
CA LEU A 228 3.11 -5.85 -20.03
C LEU A 228 4.26 -6.35 -20.92
N GLU A 229 5.44 -5.74 -20.82
CA GLU A 229 6.63 -6.19 -21.56
C GLU A 229 6.93 -7.67 -21.34
N VAL A 230 6.64 -8.16 -20.12
CA VAL A 230 6.84 -9.54 -19.73
C VAL A 230 5.76 -10.47 -20.32
N LEU A 231 4.52 -10.03 -20.38
CA LEU A 231 3.39 -10.85 -20.81
C LEU A 231 3.19 -10.84 -22.33
N GLU A 232 3.61 -9.76 -22.99
CA GLU A 232 3.49 -9.61 -24.44
C GLU A 232 4.66 -10.22 -25.21
N ASN A 233 5.72 -10.62 -24.54
CA ASN A 233 6.89 -11.19 -25.19
C ASN A 233 6.94 -12.71 -24.96
N PRO A 234 6.49 -13.53 -25.95
CA PRO A 234 6.45 -14.97 -25.84
C PRO A 234 7.84 -15.63 -25.70
N ASP A 235 8.93 -14.93 -26.04
CA ASP A 235 10.30 -15.42 -25.92
C ASP A 235 10.88 -15.27 -24.49
N ILE A 236 10.12 -14.68 -23.57
CA ILE A 236 10.58 -14.53 -22.18
C ILE A 236 10.45 -15.85 -21.42
N ASN A 237 11.52 -16.65 -21.46
CA ASN A 237 11.65 -17.85 -20.65
C ASN A 237 11.90 -17.58 -19.15
N ARG A 238 12.16 -16.33 -18.75
CA ARG A 238 12.53 -15.98 -17.37
C ARG A 238 12.01 -14.59 -16.99
N ILE A 239 11.19 -14.54 -15.93
CA ILE A 239 10.53 -13.33 -15.48
C ILE A 239 11.02 -12.94 -14.08
N ASN A 240 11.44 -11.68 -13.89
CA ASN A 240 11.76 -11.13 -12.59
C ASN A 240 10.54 -10.40 -12.00
N LEU A 241 9.87 -11.00 -11.03
CA LEU A 241 8.69 -10.44 -10.37
C LEU A 241 9.01 -9.72 -9.06
N ARG A 242 10.23 -9.22 -8.88
CA ARG A 242 10.62 -8.49 -7.68
C ARG A 242 9.74 -7.27 -7.41
N ASP A 243 9.47 -6.50 -8.44
CA ASP A 243 8.70 -5.25 -8.34
C ASP A 243 7.22 -5.43 -8.71
N ALA A 244 6.87 -6.54 -9.35
CA ALA A 244 5.54 -6.88 -9.83
C ALA A 244 5.03 -8.23 -9.27
N SER A 245 5.22 -8.49 -8.00
CA SER A 245 4.91 -9.78 -7.37
C SER A 245 3.41 -10.15 -7.35
N ASP A 246 2.54 -9.21 -7.64
CA ASP A 246 1.09 -9.43 -7.67
C ASP A 246 0.65 -10.19 -8.93
N ILE A 247 1.46 -10.19 -9.98
CA ILE A 247 1.20 -10.93 -11.23
C ILE A 247 1.76 -12.36 -11.24
N ILE A 248 2.30 -12.87 -10.11
CA ILE A 248 2.93 -14.20 -10.08
C ILE A 248 1.97 -15.31 -10.56
N THR A 249 0.70 -15.22 -10.18
CA THR A 249 -0.30 -16.24 -10.54
C THR A 249 -0.62 -16.26 -12.03
N PRO A 250 -1.03 -15.13 -12.67
CA PRO A 250 -1.28 -15.11 -14.10
C PRO A 250 -0.02 -15.37 -14.92
N ALA A 251 1.16 -14.90 -14.48
CA ALA A 251 2.42 -15.20 -15.15
C ALA A 251 2.76 -16.70 -15.12
N ALA A 252 2.56 -17.37 -13.99
CA ALA A 252 2.75 -18.81 -13.87
C ALA A 252 1.77 -19.60 -14.75
N ALA A 253 0.50 -19.16 -14.81
CA ALA A 253 -0.51 -19.79 -15.66
C ALA A 253 -0.18 -19.63 -17.15
N LEU A 254 0.21 -18.43 -17.60
CA LEU A 254 0.65 -18.20 -18.98
C LEU A 254 1.86 -19.07 -19.35
N MET A 255 2.86 -19.16 -18.48
CA MET A 255 4.01 -20.04 -18.70
C MET A 255 3.62 -21.51 -18.75
N ALA A 256 2.63 -21.96 -18.00
CA ALA A 256 2.18 -23.34 -17.97
C ALA A 256 1.44 -23.76 -19.28
N ILE A 257 0.81 -22.81 -19.97
CA ILE A 257 0.11 -23.06 -21.24
C ILE A 257 0.96 -22.73 -22.48
N SER A 258 2.17 -22.22 -22.30
CA SER A 258 3.18 -21.97 -23.33
C SER A 258 4.35 -22.96 -23.17
N ASP A 259 5.50 -22.65 -23.75
CA ASP A 259 6.69 -23.50 -23.70
C ASP A 259 7.36 -23.61 -22.31
N GLY A 260 6.70 -23.10 -21.28
CA GLY A 260 7.21 -23.07 -19.92
C GLY A 260 8.09 -21.86 -19.63
N GLY A 261 8.72 -21.85 -18.45
CA GLY A 261 9.60 -20.76 -18.07
C GLY A 261 9.99 -20.75 -16.60
N GLY A 262 10.69 -19.72 -16.17
CA GLY A 262 11.15 -19.53 -14.80
C GLY A 262 10.79 -18.17 -14.23
N ILE A 263 10.20 -18.16 -13.03
CA ILE A 263 9.88 -16.96 -12.28
C ILE A 263 10.91 -16.80 -11.15
N PHE A 264 11.52 -15.62 -11.03
CA PHE A 264 12.45 -15.31 -9.97
C PHE A 264 12.16 -13.93 -9.33
N GLY A 265 12.82 -13.61 -8.23
CA GLY A 265 12.63 -12.34 -7.52
C GLY A 265 11.40 -12.30 -6.60
N ALA A 266 10.55 -13.33 -6.58
CA ALA A 266 9.28 -13.35 -5.86
C ALA A 266 9.34 -13.93 -4.43
N ALA A 267 10.51 -14.21 -3.86
CA ALA A 267 10.65 -14.88 -2.56
C ALA A 267 9.94 -14.15 -1.40
N HIS A 268 9.81 -12.83 -1.48
CA HIS A 268 9.12 -11.99 -0.48
C HIS A 268 7.59 -12.23 -0.44
N THR A 269 7.02 -12.88 -1.44
CA THR A 269 5.58 -13.17 -1.48
C THR A 269 5.14 -14.26 -0.51
N LYS A 270 6.08 -15.03 0.05
CA LYS A 270 5.80 -16.05 1.08
C LYS A 270 5.16 -15.48 2.35
N GLY A 271 5.41 -14.20 2.65
CA GLY A 271 4.89 -13.52 3.84
C GLY A 271 3.67 -12.63 3.60
N LYS A 272 3.04 -12.72 2.42
CA LYS A 272 1.82 -11.97 2.09
C LYS A 272 0.56 -12.66 2.65
N GLU A 273 -0.62 -12.35 2.11
CA GLU A 273 -1.91 -12.95 2.50
C GLU A 273 -1.94 -14.48 2.33
N SER A 274 -1.15 -14.99 1.41
CA SER A 274 -0.89 -16.41 1.19
C SER A 274 0.56 -16.61 0.76
N ASP A 275 1.08 -17.84 0.86
CA ASP A 275 2.34 -18.21 0.20
C ASP A 275 2.05 -18.43 -1.29
N ARG A 276 2.23 -17.39 -2.10
CA ARG A 276 1.91 -17.39 -3.54
C ARG A 276 2.80 -18.33 -4.35
N ILE A 277 3.88 -18.87 -3.77
CA ILE A 277 4.78 -19.81 -4.44
C ILE A 277 4.31 -21.25 -4.23
N LYS A 278 3.65 -21.53 -3.10
CA LYS A 278 3.20 -22.89 -2.75
C LYS A 278 1.80 -23.23 -3.25
N ARG A 279 1.04 -22.24 -3.69
CA ARG A 279 -0.30 -22.41 -4.22
C ARG A 279 -0.29 -22.48 -5.73
#